data_c87ab286f3dfb0406f85e171899b406c
#
_entry.id   c87ab286f3dfb0406f85e171899b406c
#
_cell.length_a   1.000
_cell.length_b   1.000
_cell.length_c   1.000
_cell.angle_alpha   90.00
_cell.angle_beta   90.00
_cell.angle_gamma   90.00
#
_symmetry.space_group_name_H-M   'P 1'
#
loop_
_entity.id
_entity.type
_entity.pdbx_description
1 polymer ?
#
loop_
_entity_poly.entity_id
_entity_poly.type
_entity_poly.pdbx_seq_one_letter_code
_entity_poly.pdbx_strand_id
1 'polypeptide(L)'
;LVDVAAIKAKNFKVVVDAVNSTGGIFVPALLKALGVHQITEIYCEPNGHFPHNPEPLPENLVALSDAVKQNQADLGIAVDPDVDRLCFVCEDGQMFGEEYTLVAVADFVLKNTSSETYALQNKLGNTVSNLSSTRALRDVTTAANGKYIASAVGEVNVVNAMKANQAIIGGEGNGGIIYPESHYGRDALVGIALFLTHLAKSNQPISELRKSYPAYFISKNKIDLTPEINIDQLLAKVKAKYQAQPINEVDGLKIEFDKEWVHLRRSNTEAIIRIYSESQTAQAAQALAEKIINDIKEFIK
;
A
#
# COMPACT_ATOMS: atom_id res chain seq x y z
N LEU A 1 -2.13 -20.64 1.91
CA LEU A 1 -0.81 -20.05 2.21
C LEU A 1 -0.63 -19.72 3.69
N VAL A 2 -1.72 -19.46 4.43
CA VAL A 2 -1.65 -19.16 5.87
C VAL A 2 -1.14 -20.36 6.66
N ASP A 3 -0.13 -20.13 7.51
CA ASP A 3 0.52 -21.17 8.33
C ASP A 3 0.35 -20.83 9.83
N VAL A 4 -0.77 -21.28 10.37
CA VAL A 4 -1.13 -21.06 11.79
C VAL A 4 -0.08 -21.64 12.76
N ALA A 5 0.52 -22.76 12.40
CA ALA A 5 1.54 -23.39 13.25
C ALA A 5 2.81 -22.53 13.35
N ALA A 6 3.25 -21.97 12.24
CA ALA A 6 4.38 -21.05 12.19
C ALA A 6 4.11 -19.76 12.98
N ILE A 7 2.92 -19.15 12.82
CA ILE A 7 2.52 -17.96 13.56
C ILE A 7 2.50 -18.25 15.08
N LYS A 8 1.84 -19.34 15.48
CA LYS A 8 1.75 -19.74 16.88
C LYS A 8 3.11 -19.99 17.52
N ALA A 9 4.04 -20.62 16.78
CA ALA A 9 5.38 -20.94 17.28
C ALA A 9 6.20 -19.66 17.58
N LYS A 10 5.90 -18.53 16.93
CA LYS A 10 6.57 -17.24 17.17
C LYS A 10 6.13 -16.55 18.46
N ASN A 11 4.93 -16.87 18.95
CA ASN A 11 4.35 -16.25 20.15
C ASN A 11 4.40 -14.72 20.11
N PHE A 12 4.02 -14.14 18.99
CA PHE A 12 4.06 -12.69 18.75
C PHE A 12 3.33 -11.91 19.83
N LYS A 13 3.94 -10.76 20.22
CA LYS A 13 3.29 -9.68 20.97
C LYS A 13 2.82 -8.63 19.99
N VAL A 14 1.54 -8.35 19.97
CA VAL A 14 0.93 -7.44 18.97
C VAL A 14 0.16 -6.33 19.66
N VAL A 15 0.33 -5.11 19.20
CA VAL A 15 -0.56 -3.99 19.54
C VAL A 15 -1.53 -3.77 18.38
N VAL A 16 -2.82 -3.63 18.68
CA VAL A 16 -3.87 -3.39 17.67
C VAL A 16 -4.48 -2.01 17.88
N ASP A 17 -4.56 -1.23 16.82
CA ASP A 17 -5.32 0.01 16.70
C ASP A 17 -6.41 -0.17 15.66
N ALA A 18 -7.67 -0.12 16.09
CA ALA A 18 -8.84 -0.30 15.23
C ALA A 18 -9.70 0.96 15.14
N VAL A 19 -9.15 2.11 15.50
CA VAL A 19 -9.79 3.44 15.43
C VAL A 19 -11.22 3.49 16.01
N ASN A 20 -11.47 2.71 17.06
CA ASN A 20 -12.78 2.53 17.70
C ASN A 20 -13.89 2.12 16.70
N SER A 21 -13.57 1.23 15.76
CA SER A 21 -14.50 0.73 14.78
C SER A 21 -14.53 -0.81 14.74
N THR A 22 -15.08 -1.37 13.69
CA THR A 22 -15.36 -2.81 13.55
C THR A 22 -14.12 -3.68 13.68
N GLY A 23 -12.96 -3.16 13.31
CA GLY A 23 -11.67 -3.82 13.48
C GLY A 23 -11.37 -4.23 14.92
N GLY A 24 -11.90 -3.49 15.92
CA GLY A 24 -11.75 -3.82 17.34
C GLY A 24 -12.38 -5.15 17.75
N ILE A 25 -13.36 -5.63 16.97
CA ILE A 25 -13.94 -6.96 17.16
C ILE A 25 -13.18 -8.00 16.35
N PHE A 26 -12.95 -7.74 15.06
CA PHE A 26 -12.49 -8.76 14.13
C PHE A 26 -10.99 -9.02 14.19
N VAL A 27 -10.16 -7.99 14.39
CA VAL A 27 -8.69 -8.16 14.39
C VAL A 27 -8.22 -8.96 15.61
N PRO A 28 -8.63 -8.66 16.89
CA PRO A 28 -8.26 -9.48 18.03
C PRO A 28 -8.80 -10.92 17.92
N ALA A 29 -10.00 -11.11 17.36
CA ALA A 29 -10.56 -12.45 17.16
C ALA A 29 -9.73 -13.26 16.15
N LEU A 30 -9.36 -12.66 15.01
CA LEU A 30 -8.48 -13.27 14.02
C LEU A 30 -7.12 -13.63 14.62
N LEU A 31 -6.48 -12.72 15.35
CA LEU A 31 -5.18 -12.95 15.97
C LEU A 31 -5.21 -14.14 16.93
N LYS A 32 -6.25 -14.23 17.78
CA LYS A 32 -6.47 -15.38 18.67
C LYS A 32 -6.64 -16.70 17.89
N ALA A 33 -7.41 -16.68 16.80
CA ALA A 33 -7.58 -17.83 15.92
C ALA A 33 -6.28 -18.27 15.24
N LEU A 34 -5.40 -17.31 14.92
CA LEU A 34 -4.05 -17.58 14.39
C LEU A 34 -3.04 -18.00 15.45
N GLY A 35 -3.42 -18.06 16.74
CA GLY A 35 -2.58 -18.49 17.85
C GLY A 35 -1.72 -17.37 18.45
N VAL A 36 -2.03 -16.11 18.17
CA VAL A 36 -1.45 -14.94 18.83
C VAL A 36 -2.28 -14.63 20.07
N HIS A 37 -1.66 -14.72 21.26
CA HIS A 37 -2.35 -14.53 22.55
C HIS A 37 -1.90 -13.30 23.32
N GLN A 38 -0.76 -12.70 22.97
CA GLN A 38 -0.25 -11.48 23.59
C GLN A 38 -0.69 -10.27 22.76
N ILE A 39 -1.90 -9.80 23.01
CA ILE A 39 -2.54 -8.70 22.27
C ILE A 39 -2.78 -7.55 23.24
N THR A 40 -2.24 -6.37 22.88
CA THR A 40 -2.58 -5.10 23.54
C THR A 40 -3.52 -4.36 22.60
N GLU A 41 -4.70 -4.04 23.09
CA GLU A 41 -5.74 -3.36 22.31
C GLU A 41 -5.75 -1.88 22.68
N ILE A 42 -5.60 -1.00 21.69
CA ILE A 42 -5.84 0.44 21.80
C ILE A 42 -6.90 0.83 20.77
N TYR A 43 -7.83 1.70 21.17
CA TYR A 43 -8.92 2.15 20.29
C TYR A 43 -9.70 0.99 19.62
N CYS A 44 -9.96 -0.07 20.37
CA CYS A 44 -10.68 -1.26 19.91
C CYS A 44 -12.13 -1.33 20.40
N GLU A 45 -12.66 -0.30 21.04
CA GLU A 45 -14.07 -0.21 21.42
C GLU A 45 -14.89 0.28 20.21
N PRO A 46 -15.80 -0.52 19.63
CA PRO A 46 -16.47 -0.18 18.38
C PRO A 46 -17.65 0.79 18.60
N ASN A 47 -17.35 1.96 19.17
CA ASN A 47 -18.33 3.00 19.48
C ASN A 47 -18.46 4.08 18.41
N GLY A 48 -17.60 4.05 17.36
CA GLY A 48 -17.62 4.99 16.25
C GLY A 48 -17.05 6.40 16.59
N HIS A 49 -16.52 6.58 17.80
CA HIS A 49 -15.82 7.82 18.18
C HIS A 49 -14.34 7.67 17.88
N PHE A 50 -13.91 8.12 16.70
CA PHE A 50 -12.54 7.99 16.24
C PHE A 50 -11.60 8.88 17.04
N PRO A 51 -10.59 8.31 17.74
CA PRO A 51 -9.67 9.09 18.57
C PRO A 51 -8.62 9.86 17.75
N HIS A 52 -8.44 9.49 16.49
CA HIS A 52 -7.58 10.14 15.50
C HIS A 52 -8.22 10.03 14.11
N ASN A 53 -7.61 10.68 13.11
CA ASN A 53 -8.03 10.50 11.72
C ASN A 53 -7.93 9.01 11.35
N PRO A 54 -9.00 8.40 10.80
CA PRO A 54 -9.06 6.97 10.56
C PRO A 54 -8.12 6.46 9.44
N GLU A 55 -7.51 7.35 8.64
CA GLU A 55 -6.52 6.93 7.66
C GLU A 55 -5.23 6.44 8.37
N PRO A 56 -4.72 5.22 8.05
CA PRO A 56 -3.56 4.65 8.71
C PRO A 56 -2.23 5.26 8.20
N LEU A 57 -2.08 6.56 8.37
CA LEU A 57 -0.91 7.35 8.02
C LEU A 57 0.00 7.59 9.25
N PRO A 58 1.30 7.81 9.06
CA PRO A 58 2.25 7.97 10.16
C PRO A 58 1.83 9.01 11.22
N GLU A 59 1.31 10.16 10.78
CA GLU A 59 0.87 11.24 11.66
C GLU A 59 -0.33 10.86 12.53
N ASN A 60 -1.13 9.88 12.12
CA ASN A 60 -2.31 9.40 12.84
C ASN A 60 -1.98 8.24 13.79
N LEU A 61 -0.85 7.56 13.61
CA LEU A 61 -0.48 6.32 14.30
C LEU A 61 0.59 6.51 15.39
N VAL A 62 0.77 7.73 15.90
CA VAL A 62 1.75 8.05 16.95
C VAL A 62 1.47 7.23 18.21
N ALA A 63 0.20 7.13 18.64
CA ALA A 63 -0.19 6.36 19.81
C ALA A 63 0.13 4.85 19.65
N LEU A 64 -0.10 4.29 18.45
CA LEU A 64 0.25 2.90 18.15
C LEU A 64 1.77 2.70 18.21
N SER A 65 2.55 3.59 17.61
CA SER A 65 4.02 3.57 17.64
C SER A 65 4.57 3.58 19.07
N ASP A 66 4.02 4.45 19.91
CA ASP A 66 4.41 4.54 21.32
C ASP A 66 3.99 3.29 22.11
N ALA A 67 2.79 2.77 21.87
CA ALA A 67 2.32 1.54 22.53
C ALA A 67 3.15 0.33 22.14
N VAL A 68 3.59 0.20 20.88
CA VAL A 68 4.50 -0.87 20.44
C VAL A 68 5.79 -0.85 21.27
N LYS A 69 6.44 0.33 21.38
CA LYS A 69 7.67 0.49 22.17
C LYS A 69 7.46 0.22 23.67
N GLN A 70 6.40 0.78 24.25
CA GLN A 70 6.10 0.63 25.68
C GLN A 70 5.82 -0.82 26.07
N ASN A 71 5.13 -1.57 25.22
CA ASN A 71 4.81 -2.99 25.47
C ASN A 71 5.91 -3.94 24.97
N GLN A 72 6.99 -3.42 24.39
CA GLN A 72 8.02 -4.25 23.76
C GLN A 72 7.37 -5.27 22.81
N ALA A 73 6.42 -4.80 21.98
CA ALA A 73 5.71 -5.64 21.06
C ALA A 73 6.54 -5.92 19.81
N ASP A 74 6.31 -7.06 19.18
CA ASP A 74 6.98 -7.44 17.94
C ASP A 74 6.48 -6.61 16.75
N LEU A 75 5.21 -6.18 16.80
CA LEU A 75 4.61 -5.30 15.80
C LEU A 75 3.34 -4.61 16.29
N GLY A 76 2.99 -3.52 15.63
CA GLY A 76 1.69 -2.88 15.68
C GLY A 76 0.88 -3.15 14.41
N ILE A 77 -0.44 -3.27 14.56
CA ILE A 77 -1.40 -3.43 13.47
C ILE A 77 -2.40 -2.29 13.56
N ALA A 78 -2.55 -1.52 12.47
CA ALA A 78 -3.60 -0.52 12.33
C ALA A 78 -4.53 -0.88 11.18
N VAL A 79 -5.84 -0.74 11.41
CA VAL A 79 -6.87 -0.88 10.37
C VAL A 79 -7.79 0.34 10.38
N ASP A 80 -8.37 0.65 9.23
CA ASP A 80 -9.37 1.70 9.09
C ASP A 80 -10.79 1.22 9.51
N PRO A 81 -11.82 2.09 9.49
CA PRO A 81 -13.12 1.78 10.08
C PRO A 81 -13.86 0.59 9.49
N ASP A 82 -13.72 0.33 8.20
CA ASP A 82 -14.37 -0.79 7.48
C ASP A 82 -13.43 -1.96 7.21
N VAL A 83 -12.20 -1.91 7.79
CA VAL A 83 -11.22 -3.01 7.81
C VAL A 83 -10.76 -3.40 6.40
N ASP A 84 -10.68 -2.43 5.50
CA ASP A 84 -10.22 -2.64 4.13
C ASP A 84 -8.79 -2.15 3.89
N ARG A 85 -8.24 -1.31 4.80
CA ARG A 85 -6.85 -0.81 4.78
C ARG A 85 -6.08 -1.30 5.99
N LEU A 86 -4.81 -1.60 5.77
CA LEU A 86 -3.92 -2.22 6.74
C LEU A 86 -2.56 -1.53 6.73
N CYS A 87 -2.08 -1.17 7.90
CA CYS A 87 -0.71 -0.69 8.09
C CYS A 87 -0.05 -1.36 9.28
N PHE A 88 1.27 -1.53 9.23
CA PHE A 88 2.05 -2.09 10.31
C PHE A 88 3.02 -1.06 10.88
N VAL A 89 3.29 -1.20 12.18
CA VAL A 89 4.36 -0.52 12.91
C VAL A 89 5.38 -1.55 13.33
N CYS A 90 6.66 -1.25 13.12
CA CYS A 90 7.76 -2.12 13.48
C CYS A 90 8.02 -2.11 15.00
N GLU A 91 8.77 -3.11 15.49
CA GLU A 91 9.13 -3.26 16.90
C GLU A 91 9.88 -2.07 17.48
N ASP A 92 10.57 -1.29 16.62
CA ASP A 92 11.28 -0.07 17.00
C ASP A 92 10.38 1.18 16.99
N GLY A 93 9.09 1.02 16.68
CA GLY A 93 8.10 2.09 16.57
C GLY A 93 8.12 2.84 15.23
N GLN A 94 8.97 2.45 14.28
CA GLN A 94 8.95 3.02 12.94
C GLN A 94 7.81 2.43 12.11
N MET A 95 7.32 3.21 11.16
CA MET A 95 6.29 2.73 10.26
C MET A 95 6.86 1.70 9.27
N PHE A 96 6.21 0.55 9.14
CA PHE A 96 6.45 -0.34 8.01
C PHE A 96 6.03 0.35 6.71
N GLY A 97 4.97 1.14 6.78
CA GLY A 97 4.40 1.97 5.72
C GLY A 97 3.25 1.29 4.99
N GLU A 98 2.16 2.03 4.76
CA GLU A 98 0.95 1.53 4.12
C GLU A 98 1.22 0.98 2.70
N GLU A 99 2.08 1.65 1.94
CA GLU A 99 2.51 1.21 0.60
C GLU A 99 3.19 -0.16 0.63
N TYR A 100 3.96 -0.44 1.68
CA TYR A 100 4.75 -1.67 1.81
C TYR A 100 3.96 -2.85 2.36
N THR A 101 2.78 -2.62 2.89
CA THR A 101 1.85 -3.70 3.27
C THR A 101 1.56 -4.61 2.07
N LEU A 102 1.15 -4.01 0.94
CA LEU A 102 0.92 -4.76 -0.30
C LEU A 102 2.21 -5.39 -0.85
N VAL A 103 3.33 -4.68 -0.80
CA VAL A 103 4.63 -5.18 -1.30
C VAL A 103 5.05 -6.46 -0.56
N ALA A 104 4.98 -6.45 0.78
CA ALA A 104 5.39 -7.61 1.59
C ALA A 104 4.45 -8.80 1.42
N VAL A 105 3.13 -8.56 1.39
CA VAL A 105 2.16 -9.64 1.17
C VAL A 105 2.29 -10.21 -0.24
N ALA A 106 2.51 -9.36 -1.24
CA ALA A 106 2.71 -9.81 -2.63
C ALA A 106 4.01 -10.62 -2.79
N ASP A 107 5.11 -10.18 -2.20
CA ASP A 107 6.38 -10.92 -2.19
C ASP A 107 6.20 -12.33 -1.59
N PHE A 108 5.48 -12.41 -0.47
CA PHE A 108 5.14 -13.68 0.15
C PHE A 108 4.30 -14.59 -0.75
N VAL A 109 3.23 -14.05 -1.33
CA VAL A 109 2.34 -14.82 -2.22
C VAL A 109 3.10 -15.31 -3.45
N LEU A 110 3.88 -14.44 -4.09
CA LEU A 110 4.68 -14.76 -5.26
C LEU A 110 5.70 -15.88 -5.00
N LYS A 111 6.39 -15.83 -3.86
CA LYS A 111 7.42 -16.83 -3.48
C LYS A 111 6.85 -18.16 -3.01
N ASN A 112 5.62 -18.17 -2.50
CA ASN A 112 5.00 -19.38 -1.93
C ASN A 112 3.92 -20.01 -2.82
N THR A 113 3.70 -19.46 -4.01
CA THR A 113 2.87 -20.08 -5.04
C THR A 113 3.83 -20.60 -6.14
N SER A 114 3.92 -21.93 -6.31
CA SER A 114 4.84 -22.53 -7.28
C SER A 114 4.44 -22.25 -8.71
N SER A 115 5.40 -22.26 -9.65
CA SER A 115 5.12 -22.18 -11.09
C SER A 115 4.20 -23.31 -11.58
N GLU A 116 4.28 -24.49 -10.97
CA GLU A 116 3.36 -25.61 -11.24
C GLU A 116 1.93 -25.28 -10.77
N THR A 117 1.77 -24.69 -9.58
CA THR A 117 0.47 -24.25 -9.07
C THR A 117 -0.13 -23.16 -9.98
N TYR A 118 0.68 -22.22 -10.47
CA TYR A 118 0.22 -21.23 -11.44
C TYR A 118 -0.22 -21.87 -12.75
N ALA A 119 0.57 -22.80 -13.27
CA ALA A 119 0.26 -23.53 -14.50
C ALA A 119 -1.03 -24.36 -14.38
N LEU A 120 -1.22 -25.05 -13.25
CA LEU A 120 -2.43 -25.83 -12.98
C LEU A 120 -3.70 -24.96 -12.86
N GLN A 121 -3.56 -23.73 -12.40
CA GLN A 121 -4.66 -22.77 -12.28
C GLN A 121 -4.80 -21.86 -13.49
N ASN A 122 -4.01 -22.04 -14.55
CA ASN A 122 -3.89 -21.12 -15.69
C ASN A 122 -3.61 -19.67 -15.22
N LYS A 123 -2.91 -19.50 -14.10
CA LYS A 123 -2.53 -18.19 -13.55
C LYS A 123 -1.06 -17.91 -13.85
N LEU A 124 -0.77 -16.66 -14.08
CA LEU A 124 0.60 -16.14 -14.14
C LEU A 124 0.91 -15.49 -12.80
N GLY A 125 2.16 -15.41 -12.38
CA GLY A 125 2.60 -14.69 -11.20
C GLY A 125 2.43 -13.16 -11.34
N ASN A 126 1.26 -12.73 -11.81
CA ASN A 126 0.95 -11.33 -12.10
C ASN A 126 0.47 -10.63 -10.84
N THR A 127 0.85 -9.36 -10.71
CA THR A 127 0.35 -8.47 -9.67
C THR A 127 -0.26 -7.22 -10.28
N VAL A 128 -1.20 -6.60 -9.57
CA VAL A 128 -1.85 -5.35 -9.99
C VAL A 128 -1.85 -4.36 -8.84
N SER A 129 -1.51 -3.11 -9.11
CA SER A 129 -1.87 -1.98 -8.25
C SER A 129 -2.30 -0.77 -9.07
N ASN A 130 -2.86 0.25 -8.40
CA ASN A 130 -3.16 1.48 -9.10
C ASN A 130 -1.89 2.29 -9.43
N LEU A 131 -2.02 3.23 -10.37
CA LEU A 131 -0.92 4.07 -10.86
C LEU A 131 -0.23 4.92 -9.78
N SER A 132 -0.92 5.22 -8.68
CA SER A 132 -0.39 6.04 -7.58
C SER A 132 0.36 5.23 -6.51
N SER A 133 0.40 3.89 -6.62
CA SER A 133 1.09 3.01 -5.68
C SER A 133 2.60 2.93 -5.95
N THR A 134 3.36 2.54 -4.91
CA THR A 134 4.81 2.41 -5.01
C THR A 134 5.26 1.43 -6.09
N ARG A 135 6.35 1.79 -6.77
CA ARG A 135 7.00 0.91 -7.75
C ARG A 135 7.65 -0.33 -7.10
N ALA A 136 7.82 -0.34 -5.78
CA ALA A 136 8.38 -1.50 -5.07
C ALA A 136 7.59 -2.78 -5.35
N LEU A 137 6.27 -2.71 -5.57
CA LEU A 137 5.48 -3.86 -6.00
C LEU A 137 5.92 -4.41 -7.36
N ARG A 138 6.20 -3.51 -8.33
CA ARG A 138 6.74 -3.92 -9.64
C ARG A 138 8.10 -4.62 -9.49
N ASP A 139 8.95 -4.10 -8.61
CA ASP A 139 10.29 -4.63 -8.41
C ASP A 139 10.24 -6.05 -7.82
N VAL A 140 9.45 -6.31 -6.76
CA VAL A 140 9.30 -7.65 -6.18
C VAL A 140 8.61 -8.62 -7.15
N THR A 141 7.65 -8.13 -7.94
CA THR A 141 6.99 -8.93 -8.97
C THR A 141 7.96 -9.37 -10.05
N THR A 142 8.79 -8.45 -10.54
CA THR A 142 9.81 -8.73 -11.55
C THR A 142 10.88 -9.68 -11.02
N ALA A 143 11.31 -9.50 -9.77
CA ALA A 143 12.25 -10.40 -9.11
C ALA A 143 11.71 -11.84 -8.97
N ALA A 144 10.40 -11.99 -8.87
CA ALA A 144 9.71 -13.29 -8.86
C ALA A 144 9.35 -13.81 -10.28
N ASN A 145 9.86 -13.19 -11.35
CA ASN A 145 9.55 -13.49 -12.75
C ASN A 145 8.06 -13.33 -13.11
N GLY A 146 7.31 -12.52 -12.33
CA GLY A 146 5.93 -12.17 -12.61
C GLY A 146 5.83 -10.91 -13.48
N LYS A 147 4.59 -10.58 -13.88
CA LYS A 147 4.27 -9.37 -14.61
C LYS A 147 3.47 -8.41 -13.72
N TYR A 148 3.98 -7.21 -13.53
CA TYR A 148 3.25 -6.11 -12.88
C TYR A 148 2.38 -5.37 -13.88
N ILE A 149 1.14 -5.07 -13.48
CA ILE A 149 0.18 -4.30 -14.26
C ILE A 149 -0.31 -3.12 -13.41
N ALA A 150 -0.29 -1.92 -13.98
CA ALA A 150 -0.86 -0.73 -13.36
C ALA A 150 -2.29 -0.50 -13.85
N SER A 151 -3.20 -0.17 -12.95
CA SER A 151 -4.60 0.22 -13.25
C SER A 151 -4.85 1.70 -12.96
N ALA A 152 -5.98 2.21 -13.40
CA ALA A 152 -6.53 3.45 -12.87
C ALA A 152 -6.75 3.34 -11.35
N VAL A 153 -6.75 4.49 -10.66
CA VAL A 153 -7.00 4.56 -9.22
C VAL A 153 -8.45 4.17 -8.90
N GLY A 154 -8.61 3.46 -7.80
CA GLY A 154 -9.89 2.96 -7.29
C GLY A 154 -10.00 1.44 -7.36
N GLU A 155 -10.52 0.87 -6.29
CA GLU A 155 -10.61 -0.59 -6.09
C GLU A 155 -11.23 -1.32 -7.27
N VAL A 156 -12.35 -0.81 -7.80
CA VAL A 156 -13.05 -1.43 -8.93
C VAL A 156 -12.14 -1.55 -10.17
N ASN A 157 -11.29 -0.55 -10.42
CA ASN A 157 -10.34 -0.56 -11.54
C ASN A 157 -9.23 -1.59 -11.30
N VAL A 158 -8.73 -1.67 -10.07
CA VAL A 158 -7.74 -2.69 -9.67
C VAL A 158 -8.33 -4.09 -9.84
N VAL A 159 -9.53 -4.36 -9.31
CA VAL A 159 -10.22 -5.65 -9.43
C VAL A 159 -10.44 -6.05 -10.88
N ASN A 160 -10.91 -5.13 -11.72
CA ASN A 160 -11.11 -5.40 -13.15
C ASN A 160 -9.79 -5.74 -13.86
N ALA A 161 -8.72 -5.00 -13.57
CA ALA A 161 -7.39 -5.29 -14.11
C ALA A 161 -6.85 -6.63 -13.60
N MET A 162 -7.08 -6.97 -12.32
CA MET A 162 -6.70 -8.28 -11.76
C MET A 162 -7.40 -9.43 -12.47
N LYS A 163 -8.71 -9.33 -12.69
CA LYS A 163 -9.50 -10.35 -13.41
C LYS A 163 -9.03 -10.50 -14.86
N ALA A 164 -8.85 -9.38 -15.56
CA ALA A 164 -8.42 -9.37 -16.96
C ALA A 164 -7.01 -9.95 -17.16
N ASN A 165 -6.12 -9.83 -16.17
CA ASN A 165 -4.74 -10.30 -16.24
C ASN A 165 -4.46 -11.53 -15.37
N GLN A 166 -5.49 -12.17 -14.81
CA GLN A 166 -5.35 -13.35 -13.94
C GLN A 166 -4.33 -13.14 -12.82
N ALA A 167 -4.31 -11.93 -12.24
CA ALA A 167 -3.40 -11.59 -11.16
C ALA A 167 -3.70 -12.39 -9.90
N ILE A 168 -2.65 -12.84 -9.22
CA ILE A 168 -2.76 -13.68 -8.02
C ILE A 168 -2.84 -12.86 -6.73
N ILE A 169 -2.41 -11.61 -6.78
CA ILE A 169 -2.45 -10.63 -5.69
C ILE A 169 -2.49 -9.24 -6.30
N GLY A 170 -3.16 -8.32 -5.66
CA GLY A 170 -3.18 -6.92 -6.03
C GLY A 170 -3.67 -6.04 -4.89
N GLY A 171 -3.87 -4.77 -5.17
CA GLY A 171 -4.35 -3.82 -4.18
C GLY A 171 -4.00 -2.37 -4.50
N GLU A 172 -4.02 -1.57 -3.46
CA GLU A 172 -3.71 -0.15 -3.54
C GLU A 172 -2.64 0.22 -2.51
N GLY A 173 -1.84 1.24 -2.80
CA GLY A 173 -0.76 1.72 -1.94
C GLY A 173 -1.21 2.36 -0.62
N ASN A 174 -2.51 2.40 -0.36
CA ASN A 174 -3.11 2.86 0.89
C ASN A 174 -3.28 1.74 1.94
N GLY A 175 -2.62 0.60 1.77
CA GLY A 175 -2.75 -0.58 2.63
C GLY A 175 -3.84 -1.56 2.22
N GLY A 176 -4.53 -1.34 1.12
CA GLY A 176 -5.58 -2.22 0.61
C GLY A 176 -5.01 -3.46 -0.08
N ILE A 177 -5.27 -4.65 0.46
CA ILE A 177 -4.87 -5.95 -0.08
C ILE A 177 -6.06 -6.61 -0.75
N ILE A 178 -5.89 -7.10 -1.98
CA ILE A 178 -6.87 -7.92 -2.69
C ILE A 178 -6.24 -9.27 -3.02
N TYR A 179 -6.74 -10.34 -2.38
CA TYR A 179 -6.28 -11.70 -2.59
C TYR A 179 -7.38 -12.56 -3.21
N PRO A 180 -7.36 -12.85 -4.52
CA PRO A 180 -8.44 -13.53 -5.24
C PRO A 180 -8.83 -14.92 -4.73
N GLU A 181 -7.90 -15.64 -4.08
CA GLU A 181 -8.22 -16.94 -3.48
C GLU A 181 -9.19 -16.81 -2.28
N SER A 182 -9.29 -15.62 -1.67
CA SER A 182 -10.33 -15.28 -0.69
C SER A 182 -11.52 -14.63 -1.38
N HIS A 183 -11.34 -13.44 -1.92
CA HIS A 183 -12.33 -12.70 -2.69
C HIS A 183 -11.72 -11.51 -3.44
N TYR A 184 -12.50 -10.89 -4.34
CA TYR A 184 -12.13 -9.69 -5.08
C TYR A 184 -12.60 -8.41 -4.37
N GLY A 185 -12.03 -8.11 -3.23
CA GLY A 185 -12.24 -6.90 -2.44
C GLY A 185 -11.03 -6.65 -1.57
N ARG A 186 -10.78 -5.41 -1.17
CA ARG A 186 -9.74 -5.10 -0.19
C ARG A 186 -10.11 -5.72 1.15
N ASP A 187 -9.15 -6.35 1.82
CA ASP A 187 -9.38 -7.09 3.06
C ASP A 187 -8.14 -7.06 3.97
N ALA A 188 -8.22 -6.29 5.04
CA ALA A 188 -7.16 -6.20 6.02
C ALA A 188 -6.96 -7.51 6.80
N LEU A 189 -8.02 -8.30 7.04
CA LEU A 189 -7.92 -9.56 7.79
C LEU A 189 -7.10 -10.60 7.02
N VAL A 190 -7.34 -10.71 5.71
CA VAL A 190 -6.55 -11.55 4.82
C VAL A 190 -5.10 -11.06 4.77
N GLY A 191 -4.91 -9.74 4.67
CA GLY A 191 -3.59 -9.10 4.71
C GLY A 191 -2.82 -9.43 5.98
N ILE A 192 -3.45 -9.35 7.16
CA ILE A 192 -2.86 -9.69 8.47
C ILE A 192 -2.42 -11.16 8.49
N ALA A 193 -3.28 -12.09 8.07
CA ALA A 193 -2.98 -13.52 8.13
C ALA A 193 -1.80 -13.90 7.22
N LEU A 194 -1.74 -13.36 6.01
CA LEU A 194 -0.65 -13.57 5.06
C LEU A 194 0.65 -12.91 5.55
N PHE A 195 0.58 -11.68 6.05
CA PHE A 195 1.75 -10.96 6.55
C PHE A 195 2.35 -11.63 7.79
N LEU A 196 1.54 -12.03 8.77
CA LEU A 196 2.04 -12.74 9.95
C LEU A 196 2.68 -14.08 9.59
N THR A 197 2.15 -14.79 8.60
CA THR A 197 2.79 -16.01 8.09
C THR A 197 4.15 -15.67 7.45
N HIS A 198 4.22 -14.61 6.64
CA HIS A 198 5.47 -14.16 6.03
C HIS A 198 6.50 -13.80 7.09
N LEU A 199 6.11 -12.98 8.07
CA LEU A 199 6.99 -12.57 9.18
C LEU A 199 7.47 -13.77 10.00
N ALA A 200 6.58 -14.72 10.30
CA ALA A 200 6.94 -15.94 11.03
C ALA A 200 7.98 -16.78 10.29
N LYS A 201 7.82 -16.94 8.98
CA LYS A 201 8.74 -17.72 8.13
C LYS A 201 10.04 -16.99 7.82
N SER A 202 10.05 -15.67 7.78
CA SER A 202 11.26 -14.88 7.54
C SER A 202 12.28 -14.99 8.68
N ASN A 203 11.83 -15.33 9.86
CA ASN A 203 12.64 -15.49 11.07
C ASN A 203 13.48 -14.26 11.45
N GLN A 204 12.97 -13.07 11.16
CA GLN A 204 13.63 -11.79 11.44
C GLN A 204 12.62 -10.80 12.02
N PRO A 205 13.06 -9.70 12.69
CA PRO A 205 12.19 -8.61 13.11
C PRO A 205 11.50 -7.95 11.91
N ILE A 206 10.35 -7.34 12.15
CA ILE A 206 9.59 -6.68 11.09
C ILE A 206 10.35 -5.48 10.48
N SER A 207 11.19 -4.77 11.25
CA SER A 207 12.05 -3.71 10.74
C SER A 207 13.10 -4.23 9.74
N GLU A 208 13.68 -5.39 9.98
CA GLU A 208 14.62 -6.03 9.07
C GLU A 208 13.90 -6.55 7.81
N LEU A 209 12.69 -7.09 7.96
CA LEU A 209 11.85 -7.45 6.82
C LEU A 209 11.56 -6.20 5.94
N ARG A 210 11.25 -5.06 6.56
CA ARG A 210 11.04 -3.80 5.82
C ARG A 210 12.28 -3.36 5.04
N LYS A 211 13.46 -3.47 5.64
CA LYS A 211 14.74 -3.12 5.00
C LYS A 211 15.12 -4.03 3.84
N SER A 212 14.54 -5.24 3.76
CA SER A 212 14.81 -6.16 2.66
C SER A 212 14.15 -5.73 1.33
N TYR A 213 13.18 -4.82 1.38
CA TYR A 213 12.50 -4.27 0.21
C TYR A 213 13.20 -3.00 -0.30
N PRO A 214 13.14 -2.72 -1.63
CA PRO A 214 13.64 -1.47 -2.18
C PRO A 214 13.02 -0.27 -1.46
N ALA A 215 13.86 0.71 -1.10
CA ALA A 215 13.40 1.91 -0.42
C ALA A 215 12.93 2.95 -1.45
N TYR A 216 11.65 3.30 -1.39
CA TYR A 216 11.04 4.40 -2.13
C TYR A 216 10.21 5.26 -1.19
N PHE A 217 10.10 6.54 -1.53
CA PHE A 217 9.36 7.55 -0.76
C PHE A 217 8.42 8.28 -1.71
N ILE A 218 7.16 8.39 -1.32
CA ILE A 218 6.13 9.12 -2.08
C ILE A 218 5.92 10.49 -1.46
N SER A 219 5.98 11.53 -2.29
CA SER A 219 5.55 12.89 -1.94
C SER A 219 4.17 13.13 -2.55
N LYS A 220 3.21 13.56 -1.71
CA LYS A 220 1.82 13.83 -2.09
C LYS A 220 1.58 15.33 -2.09
N ASN A 221 1.35 15.92 -3.25
CA ASN A 221 1.13 17.34 -3.46
C ASN A 221 -0.19 17.58 -4.21
N LYS A 222 -0.64 18.84 -4.23
CA LYS A 222 -1.79 19.27 -5.02
C LYS A 222 -1.59 20.69 -5.55
N ILE A 223 -2.28 21.00 -6.64
CA ILE A 223 -2.46 22.37 -7.15
C ILE A 223 -3.96 22.65 -7.19
N ASP A 224 -4.36 23.75 -6.60
CA ASP A 224 -5.73 24.26 -6.70
C ASP A 224 -5.95 24.82 -8.12
N LEU A 225 -7.10 24.51 -8.69
CA LEU A 225 -7.49 24.90 -10.03
C LEU A 225 -8.46 26.08 -9.99
N THR A 226 -8.24 27.04 -10.86
CA THR A 226 -9.26 28.06 -11.15
C THR A 226 -10.13 27.61 -12.33
N PRO A 227 -11.37 28.12 -12.45
CA PRO A 227 -12.28 27.71 -13.51
C PRO A 227 -11.74 27.93 -14.94
N GLU A 228 -10.76 28.81 -15.10
CA GLU A 228 -10.15 29.15 -16.39
C GLU A 228 -9.13 28.10 -16.87
N ILE A 229 -8.66 27.21 -15.96
CA ILE A 229 -7.65 26.21 -16.28
C ILE A 229 -8.29 25.00 -16.96
N ASN A 230 -8.00 24.81 -18.23
CA ASN A 230 -8.34 23.57 -18.93
C ASN A 230 -7.31 22.49 -18.60
N ILE A 231 -7.71 21.52 -17.77
CA ILE A 231 -6.84 20.44 -17.29
C ILE A 231 -6.31 19.57 -18.42
N ASP A 232 -7.13 19.23 -19.40
CA ASP A 232 -6.72 18.35 -20.49
C ASP A 232 -5.65 19.02 -21.35
N GLN A 233 -5.79 20.31 -21.63
CA GLN A 233 -4.76 21.08 -22.32
C GLN A 233 -3.48 21.22 -21.50
N LEU A 234 -3.60 21.37 -20.18
CA LEU A 234 -2.46 21.44 -19.28
C LEU A 234 -1.68 20.13 -19.26
N LEU A 235 -2.37 19.00 -19.07
CA LEU A 235 -1.74 17.67 -19.10
C LEU A 235 -1.12 17.38 -20.46
N ALA A 236 -1.73 17.82 -21.57
CA ALA A 236 -1.16 17.71 -22.91
C ALA A 236 0.17 18.49 -23.06
N LYS A 237 0.27 19.70 -22.48
CA LYS A 237 1.51 20.48 -22.47
C LYS A 237 2.61 19.79 -21.65
N VAL A 238 2.26 19.27 -20.46
CA VAL A 238 3.20 18.50 -19.63
C VAL A 238 3.66 17.24 -20.38
N LYS A 239 2.74 16.49 -20.99
CA LYS A 239 3.06 15.31 -21.80
C LYS A 239 4.04 15.66 -22.95
N ALA A 240 3.79 16.75 -23.66
CA ALA A 240 4.67 17.18 -24.75
C ALA A 240 6.08 17.52 -24.25
N LYS A 241 6.20 18.19 -23.08
CA LYS A 241 7.51 18.50 -22.47
C LYS A 241 8.30 17.25 -22.09
N TYR A 242 7.62 16.19 -21.64
CA TYR A 242 8.22 14.95 -21.16
C TYR A 242 8.08 13.76 -22.12
N GLN A 243 7.79 14.01 -23.40
CA GLN A 243 7.54 12.97 -24.42
C GLN A 243 8.68 11.97 -24.63
N ALA A 244 9.91 12.28 -24.20
CA ALA A 244 11.05 11.39 -24.26
C ALA A 244 11.04 10.32 -23.13
N GLN A 245 10.16 10.47 -22.13
CA GLN A 245 10.02 9.55 -21.02
C GLN A 245 8.87 8.55 -21.28
N PRO A 246 8.91 7.35 -20.69
CA PRO A 246 7.76 6.45 -20.67
C PRO A 246 6.55 7.12 -19.99
N ILE A 247 5.40 7.09 -20.66
CA ILE A 247 4.17 7.75 -20.22
C ILE A 247 3.03 6.73 -20.15
N ASN A 248 2.23 6.82 -19.08
CA ASN A 248 0.99 6.07 -18.92
C ASN A 248 -0.18 7.04 -18.71
N GLU A 249 -1.23 6.89 -19.50
CA GLU A 249 -2.41 7.78 -19.51
C GLU A 249 -3.70 7.04 -19.09
N VAL A 250 -3.60 5.90 -18.43
CA VAL A 250 -4.77 5.12 -17.98
C VAL A 250 -5.63 5.90 -16.98
N ASP A 251 -5.01 6.78 -16.18
CA ASP A 251 -5.70 7.68 -15.24
C ASP A 251 -4.87 8.97 -15.09
N GLY A 252 -5.22 10.00 -15.86
CA GLY A 252 -4.44 11.22 -15.90
C GLY A 252 -3.12 11.07 -16.67
N LEU A 253 -2.00 11.46 -16.06
CA LEU A 253 -0.69 11.42 -16.71
C LEU A 253 0.37 10.94 -15.73
N LYS A 254 0.88 9.73 -15.88
CA LYS A 254 2.05 9.24 -15.16
C LYS A 254 3.28 9.26 -16.07
N ILE A 255 4.34 9.89 -15.61
CA ILE A 255 5.63 9.98 -16.29
C ILE A 255 6.63 9.18 -15.46
N GLU A 256 7.33 8.24 -16.08
CA GLU A 256 8.33 7.41 -15.42
C GLU A 256 9.74 7.84 -15.80
N PHE A 257 10.63 7.87 -14.82
CA PHE A 257 12.06 8.06 -14.96
C PHE A 257 12.78 6.77 -14.49
N ASP A 258 14.10 6.75 -14.46
CA ASP A 258 14.84 5.53 -14.14
C ASP A 258 14.39 4.88 -12.81
N LYS A 259 14.45 5.62 -11.71
CA LYS A 259 14.03 5.14 -10.37
C LYS A 259 13.00 6.04 -9.70
N GLU A 260 12.32 6.83 -10.49
CA GLU A 260 11.37 7.83 -10.05
C GLU A 260 10.13 7.81 -10.94
N TRP A 261 9.04 8.36 -10.46
CA TRP A 261 7.88 8.66 -11.27
C TRP A 261 7.11 9.86 -10.71
N VAL A 262 6.33 10.51 -11.55
CA VAL A 262 5.31 11.50 -11.14
C VAL A 262 3.98 11.14 -11.78
N HIS A 263 2.92 11.24 -11.01
CA HIS A 263 1.54 10.99 -11.44
C HIS A 263 0.69 12.23 -11.20
N LEU A 264 0.13 12.76 -12.27
CA LEU A 264 -0.75 13.93 -12.31
C LEU A 264 -2.17 13.46 -12.57
N ARG A 265 -3.07 13.70 -11.63
CA ARG A 265 -4.44 13.23 -11.72
C ARG A 265 -5.42 14.31 -11.26
N ARG A 266 -6.50 14.52 -12.04
CA ARG A 266 -7.63 15.31 -11.60
C ARG A 266 -8.30 14.67 -10.40
N SER A 267 -8.68 15.46 -9.39
CA SER A 267 -9.57 14.99 -8.34
C SER A 267 -11.01 14.89 -8.87
N ASN A 268 -11.72 13.84 -8.48
CA ASN A 268 -13.13 13.68 -8.84
C ASN A 268 -14.08 14.46 -7.94
N THR A 269 -13.58 14.92 -6.77
CA THR A 269 -14.38 15.54 -5.70
C THR A 269 -14.02 16.98 -5.44
N GLU A 270 -12.83 17.43 -5.85
CA GLU A 270 -12.28 18.74 -5.58
C GLU A 270 -11.73 19.39 -6.86
N ALA A 271 -11.71 20.70 -6.92
CA ALA A 271 -11.12 21.45 -8.05
C ALA A 271 -9.58 21.50 -7.91
N ILE A 272 -8.92 20.34 -7.91
CA ILE A 272 -7.46 20.21 -7.76
C ILE A 272 -6.88 19.21 -8.76
N ILE A 273 -5.58 19.38 -9.06
CA ILE A 273 -4.74 18.32 -9.62
C ILE A 273 -3.93 17.74 -8.47
N ARG A 274 -4.03 16.43 -8.24
CA ARG A 274 -3.15 15.68 -7.35
C ARG A 274 -1.84 15.38 -8.08
N ILE A 275 -0.73 15.63 -7.40
CA ILE A 275 0.62 15.43 -7.93
C ILE A 275 1.37 14.53 -6.94
N TYR A 276 1.45 13.26 -7.27
CA TYR A 276 2.20 12.29 -6.49
C TYR A 276 3.51 12.00 -7.23
N SER A 277 4.59 11.97 -6.49
CA SER A 277 5.91 11.63 -7.03
C SER A 277 6.60 10.64 -6.11
N GLU A 278 7.37 9.73 -6.68
CA GLU A 278 8.15 8.75 -5.95
C GLU A 278 9.60 8.81 -6.36
N SER A 279 10.50 8.70 -5.38
CA SER A 279 11.94 8.57 -5.59
C SER A 279 12.60 7.75 -4.47
N GLN A 280 13.91 7.52 -4.58
CA GLN A 280 14.70 6.76 -3.60
C GLN A 280 14.91 7.49 -2.27
N THR A 281 14.65 8.79 -2.20
CA THR A 281 14.68 9.59 -0.96
C THR A 281 13.49 10.54 -0.90
N ALA A 282 13.06 10.91 0.31
CA ALA A 282 11.97 11.87 0.49
C ALA A 282 12.28 13.23 -0.14
N GLN A 283 13.54 13.70 -0.04
CA GLN A 283 14.00 14.94 -0.65
C GLN A 283 13.92 14.89 -2.18
N ALA A 284 14.35 13.78 -2.80
CA ALA A 284 14.30 13.63 -4.25
C ALA A 284 12.86 13.53 -4.75
N ALA A 285 11.98 12.81 -4.04
CA ALA A 285 10.55 12.74 -4.37
C ALA A 285 9.92 14.14 -4.32
N GLN A 286 10.19 14.91 -3.27
CA GLN A 286 9.67 16.28 -3.15
C GLN A 286 10.24 17.21 -4.24
N ALA A 287 11.54 17.13 -4.54
CA ALA A 287 12.18 17.92 -5.59
C ALA A 287 11.60 17.62 -6.98
N LEU A 288 11.28 16.34 -7.26
CA LEU A 288 10.60 15.95 -8.50
C LEU A 288 9.20 16.56 -8.59
N ALA A 289 8.42 16.50 -7.50
CA ALA A 289 7.09 17.14 -7.45
C ALA A 289 7.18 18.64 -7.72
N GLU A 290 8.10 19.34 -7.03
CA GLU A 290 8.29 20.79 -7.18
C GLU A 290 8.70 21.19 -8.60
N LYS A 291 9.57 20.41 -9.24
CA LYS A 291 9.95 20.60 -10.64
C LYS A 291 8.70 20.60 -11.55
N ILE A 292 7.85 19.57 -11.42
CA ILE A 292 6.63 19.44 -12.22
C ILE A 292 5.62 20.53 -11.89
N ILE A 293 5.48 20.89 -10.61
CA ILE A 293 4.62 21.99 -10.16
C ILE A 293 5.04 23.33 -10.80
N ASN A 294 6.36 23.58 -10.86
CA ASN A 294 6.89 24.80 -11.50
C ASN A 294 6.62 24.81 -13.00
N ASP A 295 6.81 23.68 -13.68
CA ASP A 295 6.46 23.55 -15.11
C ASP A 295 4.97 23.83 -15.36
N ILE A 296 4.09 23.28 -14.50
CA ILE A 296 2.65 23.53 -14.57
C ILE A 296 2.35 25.03 -14.37
N LYS A 297 2.96 25.67 -13.39
CA LYS A 297 2.78 27.12 -13.16
C LYS A 297 3.24 27.99 -14.33
N GLU A 298 4.27 27.57 -15.07
CA GLU A 298 4.70 28.25 -16.31
C GLU A 298 3.66 28.11 -17.43
N PHE A 299 2.96 26.99 -17.52
CA PHE A 299 1.94 26.74 -18.53
C PHE A 299 0.59 27.43 -18.27
N ILE A 300 0.35 27.85 -17.02
CA ILE A 300 -0.86 28.53 -16.57
C ILE A 300 -0.75 30.06 -16.70
N LYS A 301 0.48 30.61 -16.72
CA LYS A 301 0.74 32.03 -16.97
C LYS A 301 0.43 32.41 -18.42
#